data_85e57dac4edd242da621304934702a5b
#
_entry.id   85e57dac4edd242da621304934702a5b
#
_cell.length_a   1.000
_cell.length_b   1.000
_cell.length_c   1.000
_cell.angle_alpha   90.00
_cell.angle_beta   90.00
_cell.angle_gamma   90.00
#
_symmetry.space_group_name_H-M   'P 1'
#
loop_
_entity.id
_entity.type
_entity.pdbx_description
1 polymer ?
#
loop_
_entity_poly.entity_id
_entity_poly.type
_entity_poly.pdbx_seq_one_letter_code
_entity_poly.pdbx_strand_id
1 'polypeptide(L)'
;MQIRNLILTLIVFGVPVPLATAQADAPFAKINGEGPGWKTLGEADFVMVNGKQDTWTWEGSSVKCTGQPVGVTRSQKQYKNFELVASWRHLSKGGNSGIFIWAPESVLKDLPLGRLPGAGIEVQVLDEGYTEQYEKSSGKKADWFTTHGDVFPVGASKMVPFPPIAPNSSRSFPRENHSKATPEWNHYYVRCINGEVRLWVNGVEVSGGSKCTPSEGYLCLEAEGAPVEFKEIRLRELP
;
A
#
# COMPACT_ATOMS: atom_id res chain seq x y z
N MET A 1 -31.14 -52.52 -68.15
CA MET A 1 -31.70 -52.05 -66.86
C MET A 1 -30.53 -51.39 -66.09
N GLN A 2 -30.38 -50.10 -66.24
CA GLN A 2 -29.25 -49.36 -65.60
C GLN A 2 -29.73 -48.72 -64.25
N ILE A 3 -29.07 -49.09 -63.17
CA ILE A 3 -29.33 -48.58 -61.86
C ILE A 3 -28.44 -47.30 -61.67
N ARG A 4 -29.06 -46.16 -61.56
CA ARG A 4 -28.38 -44.86 -61.25
C ARG A 4 -28.23 -44.76 -59.74
N ASN A 5 -26.98 -44.79 -59.27
CA ASN A 5 -26.67 -44.52 -57.90
C ASN A 5 -26.76 -42.98 -57.67
N LEU A 6 -27.64 -42.55 -56.77
CA LEU A 6 -27.78 -41.17 -56.31
C LEU A 6 -26.85 -40.97 -55.09
N ILE A 7 -25.79 -40.22 -55.28
CA ILE A 7 -24.90 -39.81 -54.14
C ILE A 7 -25.51 -38.59 -53.52
N LEU A 8 -25.97 -38.72 -52.27
CA LEU A 8 -26.46 -37.60 -51.44
C LEU A 8 -25.28 -36.97 -50.70
N THR A 9 -24.86 -35.79 -51.14
CA THR A 9 -23.79 -35.04 -50.44
C THR A 9 -24.41 -34.24 -49.30
N LEU A 10 -24.07 -34.61 -48.08
CA LEU A 10 -24.50 -33.92 -46.86
C LEU A 10 -23.56 -32.71 -46.65
N ILE A 11 -24.06 -31.47 -46.85
CA ILE A 11 -23.34 -30.23 -46.54
C ILE A 11 -23.62 -29.90 -45.09
N VAL A 12 -22.61 -30.07 -44.21
CA VAL A 12 -22.68 -29.64 -42.82
C VAL A 12 -22.31 -28.17 -42.76
N PHE A 13 -23.29 -27.32 -42.50
CA PHE A 13 -23.06 -25.90 -42.17
C PHE A 13 -22.56 -25.80 -40.73
N GLY A 14 -21.26 -25.60 -40.55
CA GLY A 14 -20.69 -25.27 -39.26
C GLY A 14 -21.12 -23.84 -38.86
N VAL A 15 -21.95 -23.73 -37.82
CA VAL A 15 -22.26 -22.44 -37.21
C VAL A 15 -21.02 -21.98 -36.43
N PRO A 16 -20.44 -20.81 -36.71
CA PRO A 16 -19.29 -20.31 -35.91
C PRO A 16 -19.78 -20.04 -34.49
N VAL A 17 -19.22 -20.73 -33.51
CA VAL A 17 -19.38 -20.44 -32.08
C VAL A 17 -18.57 -19.18 -31.83
N PRO A 18 -19.19 -18.07 -31.35
CA PRO A 18 -18.44 -16.89 -31.00
C PRO A 18 -17.48 -17.23 -29.84
N LEU A 19 -16.18 -17.00 -30.04
CA LEU A 19 -15.24 -16.99 -28.93
C LEU A 19 -15.71 -15.92 -27.94
N ALA A 20 -16.08 -16.34 -26.72
CA ALA A 20 -16.30 -15.43 -25.63
C ALA A 20 -14.96 -14.70 -25.36
N THR A 21 -14.91 -13.44 -25.74
CA THR A 21 -13.82 -12.56 -25.28
C THR A 21 -13.93 -12.49 -23.76
N ALA A 22 -12.90 -12.97 -23.05
CA ALA A 22 -12.81 -12.76 -21.62
C ALA A 22 -12.90 -11.26 -21.37
N GLN A 23 -14.00 -10.83 -20.75
CA GLN A 23 -14.21 -9.47 -20.36
C GLN A 23 -13.19 -9.22 -19.25
N ALA A 24 -12.18 -8.38 -19.52
CA ALA A 24 -11.27 -7.97 -18.49
C ALA A 24 -12.10 -7.34 -17.36
N ASP A 25 -11.96 -7.85 -16.15
CA ASP A 25 -12.68 -7.34 -14.99
C ASP A 25 -12.49 -5.83 -14.91
N ALA A 26 -13.59 -5.09 -14.83
CA ALA A 26 -13.54 -3.65 -14.69
C ALA A 26 -12.79 -3.30 -13.40
N PRO A 27 -11.87 -2.32 -13.43
CA PRO A 27 -11.12 -1.97 -12.24
C PRO A 27 -12.09 -1.50 -11.14
N PHE A 28 -11.82 -1.92 -9.89
CA PHE A 28 -12.61 -1.48 -8.74
C PHE A 28 -12.64 0.04 -8.62
N ALA A 29 -13.78 0.58 -8.22
CA ALA A 29 -13.91 2.01 -7.95
C ALA A 29 -12.97 2.43 -6.82
N LYS A 30 -12.25 3.54 -7.00
CA LYS A 30 -11.30 4.07 -6.02
C LYS A 30 -11.80 5.38 -5.43
N ILE A 31 -11.56 5.57 -4.13
CA ILE A 31 -11.69 6.88 -3.50
C ILE A 31 -10.44 7.66 -3.86
N ASN A 32 -10.56 8.68 -4.69
CA ASN A 32 -9.42 9.45 -5.24
C ASN A 32 -9.02 10.67 -4.39
N GLY A 33 -9.70 10.91 -3.27
CA GLY A 33 -9.41 12.04 -2.38
C GLY A 33 -9.79 13.40 -2.97
N GLU A 34 -10.91 13.47 -3.68
CA GLU A 34 -11.46 14.69 -4.25
C GLU A 34 -12.76 15.10 -3.56
N GLY A 35 -13.12 16.39 -3.68
CA GLY A 35 -14.32 16.96 -3.12
C GLY A 35 -14.10 17.66 -1.77
N PRO A 36 -15.20 18.01 -1.05
CA PRO A 36 -15.12 18.83 0.15
C PRO A 36 -14.25 18.23 1.26
N GLY A 37 -13.42 19.09 1.85
CA GLY A 37 -12.56 18.74 2.98
C GLY A 37 -11.25 18.05 2.62
N TRP A 38 -11.09 17.54 1.41
CA TRP A 38 -9.83 16.96 0.96
C TRP A 38 -8.80 18.05 0.66
N LYS A 39 -7.56 17.81 1.08
CA LYS A 39 -6.39 18.65 0.81
C LYS A 39 -5.30 17.82 0.20
N THR A 40 -4.68 18.30 -0.86
CA THR A 40 -3.43 17.74 -1.39
C THR A 40 -2.28 18.17 -0.49
N LEU A 41 -1.46 17.20 -0.06
CA LEU A 41 -0.26 17.44 0.72
C LEU A 41 0.95 17.48 -0.22
N GLY A 42 1.84 18.44 0.01
CA GLY A 42 3.07 18.63 -0.74
C GLY A 42 4.25 18.92 0.20
N GLU A 43 5.36 19.40 -0.36
CA GLU A 43 6.61 19.66 0.39
C GLU A 43 6.38 20.48 1.66
N ALA A 44 5.59 21.56 1.58
CA ALA A 44 5.29 22.44 2.69
C ALA A 44 4.50 21.78 3.84
N ASP A 45 3.90 20.62 3.61
CA ASP A 45 3.13 19.88 4.62
C ASP A 45 3.98 18.85 5.35
N PHE A 46 5.24 18.64 4.94
CA PHE A 46 6.14 17.66 5.54
C PHE A 46 7.40 18.28 6.12
N VAL A 47 7.97 17.62 7.12
CA VAL A 47 9.23 17.95 7.77
C VAL A 47 10.11 16.72 7.78
N MET A 48 11.32 16.83 7.25
CA MET A 48 12.31 15.77 7.35
C MET A 48 12.71 15.59 8.82
N VAL A 49 12.62 14.35 9.32
CA VAL A 49 12.97 14.02 10.70
C VAL A 49 14.43 13.61 10.78
N ASN A 50 14.86 12.62 10.04
CA ASN A 50 16.18 12.03 10.13
C ASN A 50 16.70 11.50 8.79
N GLY A 51 16.56 12.28 7.73
CA GLY A 51 17.12 12.03 6.41
C GLY A 51 18.33 12.91 6.09
N LYS A 52 18.80 12.84 4.86
CA LYS A 52 19.72 13.79 4.24
C LYS A 52 18.95 14.67 3.25
N GLN A 53 19.57 15.75 2.82
CA GLN A 53 18.94 16.72 1.92
C GLN A 53 18.40 16.09 0.62
N ASP A 54 19.04 15.05 0.13
CA ASP A 54 18.70 14.31 -1.08
C ASP A 54 17.86 13.04 -0.86
N THR A 55 17.52 12.73 0.40
CA THR A 55 16.68 11.54 0.71
C THR A 55 15.29 11.69 0.13
N TRP A 56 14.73 12.90 0.18
CA TRP A 56 13.40 13.24 -0.30
C TRP A 56 13.46 14.39 -1.28
N THR A 57 13.01 14.17 -2.51
CA THR A 57 12.95 15.20 -3.55
C THR A 57 11.52 15.42 -3.97
N TRP A 58 11.00 16.61 -3.70
CA TRP A 58 9.63 16.98 -4.03
C TRP A 58 9.52 17.63 -5.41
N GLU A 59 8.53 17.21 -6.18
CA GLU A 59 8.11 17.81 -7.45
C GLU A 59 6.60 18.12 -7.36
N GLY A 60 6.26 19.31 -6.87
CA GLY A 60 4.89 19.68 -6.55
C GLY A 60 4.30 18.83 -5.42
N SER A 61 3.28 18.03 -5.71
CA SER A 61 2.66 17.09 -4.76
C SER A 61 3.17 15.66 -4.88
N SER A 62 4.21 15.42 -5.68
CA SER A 62 4.88 14.13 -5.81
C SER A 62 6.21 14.17 -5.09
N VAL A 63 6.61 13.06 -4.51
CA VAL A 63 7.90 12.93 -3.83
C VAL A 63 8.61 11.66 -4.25
N LYS A 64 9.89 11.80 -4.59
CA LYS A 64 10.83 10.71 -4.79
C LYS A 64 11.66 10.52 -3.54
N CYS A 65 11.78 9.29 -3.09
CA CYS A 65 12.63 8.91 -1.98
C CYS A 65 13.72 7.97 -2.47
N THR A 66 14.97 8.22 -2.09
CA THR A 66 16.09 7.33 -2.43
C THR A 66 16.11 6.04 -1.59
N GLY A 67 15.34 6.01 -0.49
CA GLY A 67 15.39 4.94 0.51
C GLY A 67 16.60 5.02 1.43
N GLN A 68 17.52 5.96 1.24
CA GLN A 68 18.77 6.08 1.99
C GLN A 68 19.06 7.54 2.41
N PRO A 69 19.55 7.73 3.63
CA PRO A 69 19.60 6.76 4.72
C PRO A 69 18.21 6.35 5.18
N VAL A 70 18.11 5.22 5.88
CA VAL A 70 16.84 4.83 6.53
C VAL A 70 16.38 5.94 7.46
N GLY A 71 15.10 6.29 7.38
CA GLY A 71 14.52 7.39 8.13
C GLY A 71 13.11 7.76 7.67
N VAL A 72 12.60 8.87 8.15
CA VAL A 72 11.25 9.33 7.82
C VAL A 72 11.20 10.83 7.55
N THR A 73 10.25 11.22 6.71
CA THR A 73 9.66 12.56 6.72
C THR A 73 8.28 12.48 7.36
N ARG A 74 7.88 13.49 8.15
CA ARG A 74 6.60 13.53 8.86
C ARG A 74 5.74 14.71 8.44
N SER A 75 4.44 14.59 8.59
CA SER A 75 3.52 15.73 8.43
C SER A 75 3.87 16.87 9.41
N GLN A 76 3.51 18.12 9.04
CA GLN A 76 3.68 19.29 9.90
C GLN A 76 2.86 19.18 11.20
N LYS A 77 1.64 18.63 11.10
CA LYS A 77 0.72 18.47 12.22
C LYS A 77 0.34 17.03 12.49
N GLN A 78 -0.17 16.78 13.68
CA GLN A 78 -0.75 15.51 14.07
C GLN A 78 -2.19 15.39 13.58
N TYR A 79 -2.63 14.17 13.35
CA TYR A 79 -3.97 13.82 12.94
C TYR A 79 -4.56 12.76 13.87
N LYS A 80 -5.85 12.85 14.13
CA LYS A 80 -6.61 11.90 14.93
C LYS A 80 -7.54 11.07 14.05
N ASN A 81 -8.63 11.68 13.61
CA ASN A 81 -9.57 11.07 12.68
C ASN A 81 -9.32 11.65 11.29
N PHE A 82 -9.07 10.81 10.31
CA PHE A 82 -8.79 11.26 8.95
C PHE A 82 -8.96 10.14 7.93
N GLU A 83 -9.06 10.55 6.69
CA GLU A 83 -8.92 9.70 5.52
C GLU A 83 -7.68 10.15 4.74
N LEU A 84 -6.95 9.20 4.21
CA LEU A 84 -5.74 9.41 3.43
C LEU A 84 -5.84 8.67 2.11
N VAL A 85 -5.47 9.33 1.03
CA VAL A 85 -5.16 8.72 -0.27
C VAL A 85 -3.68 8.91 -0.55
N ALA A 86 -3.02 7.89 -1.03
CA ALA A 86 -1.66 7.96 -1.52
C ALA A 86 -1.46 6.94 -2.63
N SER A 87 -0.91 7.38 -3.77
CA SER A 87 -0.40 6.48 -4.80
C SER A 87 1.10 6.31 -4.62
N TRP A 88 1.58 5.08 -4.76
CA TRP A 88 2.99 4.77 -4.59
C TRP A 88 3.48 3.70 -5.59
N ARG A 89 4.79 3.71 -5.85
CA ARG A 89 5.48 2.65 -6.57
C ARG A 89 6.93 2.54 -6.13
N HIS A 90 7.45 1.34 -6.06
CA HIS A 90 8.90 1.14 -5.98
C HIS A 90 9.57 1.32 -7.34
N LEU A 91 10.81 1.76 -7.34
CA LEU A 91 11.62 1.93 -8.56
C LEU A 91 12.58 0.76 -8.78
N SER A 92 12.60 -0.21 -7.86
CA SER A 92 13.36 -1.45 -7.97
C SER A 92 12.57 -2.62 -7.39
N LYS A 93 12.81 -3.83 -7.92
CA LYS A 93 12.20 -5.07 -7.42
C LYS A 93 12.61 -5.30 -5.97
N GLY A 94 11.66 -5.70 -5.14
CA GLY A 94 11.90 -6.02 -3.74
C GLY A 94 12.12 -4.80 -2.86
N GLY A 95 11.59 -3.63 -3.24
CA GLY A 95 11.67 -2.42 -2.44
C GLY A 95 10.84 -2.51 -1.16
N ASN A 96 11.32 -1.84 -0.10
CA ASN A 96 10.64 -1.67 1.18
C ASN A 96 10.46 -0.19 1.51
N SER A 97 9.29 0.15 2.02
CA SER A 97 8.86 1.45 2.54
C SER A 97 7.60 1.26 3.36
N GLY A 98 7.10 2.31 3.99
CA GLY A 98 5.87 2.31 4.77
C GLY A 98 5.25 3.69 4.89
N ILE A 99 4.00 3.70 5.32
CA ILE A 99 3.30 4.90 5.77
C ILE A 99 2.95 4.71 7.23
N PHE A 100 3.63 5.43 8.14
CA PHE A 100 3.20 5.48 9.52
C PHE A 100 1.98 6.39 9.67
N ILE A 101 1.02 5.91 10.42
CA ILE A 101 -0.09 6.70 10.93
C ILE A 101 0.03 6.75 12.47
N TRP A 102 -0.36 7.90 13.04
CA TRP A 102 -0.35 8.12 14.49
C TRP A 102 1.04 7.90 15.15
N ALA A 103 2.13 8.24 14.43
CA ALA A 103 3.45 8.24 15.05
C ALA A 103 3.53 9.34 16.13
N PRO A 104 3.78 9.01 17.41
CA PRO A 104 3.83 10.01 18.46
C PRO A 104 5.10 10.85 18.38
N GLU A 105 5.02 12.11 18.80
CA GLU A 105 6.17 13.03 18.77
C GLU A 105 7.38 12.48 19.53
N SER A 106 7.15 11.78 20.63
CA SER A 106 8.22 11.25 21.50
C SER A 106 9.17 10.28 20.80
N VAL A 107 8.75 9.61 19.72
CA VAL A 107 9.61 8.70 18.96
C VAL A 107 10.17 9.33 17.69
N LEU A 108 9.74 10.54 17.35
CA LEU A 108 10.23 11.31 16.21
C LEU A 108 11.25 12.37 16.65
N LYS A 109 11.06 12.93 17.86
CA LYS A 109 11.99 13.87 18.43
C LYS A 109 13.35 13.20 18.64
N ASP A 110 14.39 13.80 18.10
CA ASP A 110 15.78 13.31 18.21
C ASP A 110 15.98 11.87 17.66
N LEU A 111 15.13 11.45 16.71
CA LEU A 111 15.27 10.14 16.06
C LEU A 111 16.60 10.06 15.31
N PRO A 112 17.50 9.12 15.66
CA PRO A 112 18.81 9.06 15.04
C PRO A 112 18.73 8.71 13.54
N LEU A 113 19.70 9.17 12.77
CA LEU A 113 19.88 8.79 11.37
C LEU A 113 20.00 7.26 11.25
N GLY A 114 19.36 6.66 10.26
CA GLY A 114 19.38 5.22 10.04
C GLY A 114 18.38 4.45 10.90
N ARG A 115 17.40 5.12 11.51
CA ARG A 115 16.37 4.50 12.34
C ARG A 115 14.97 4.88 11.87
N LEU A 116 14.02 3.97 12.08
CA LEU A 116 12.59 4.21 11.94
C LEU A 116 11.95 4.47 13.31
N PRO A 117 10.76 5.10 13.35
CA PRO A 117 10.03 5.37 14.59
C PRO A 117 9.75 4.09 15.37
N GLY A 118 9.95 4.13 16.69
CA GLY A 118 9.70 3.00 17.58
C GLY A 118 8.25 2.85 18.05
N ALA A 119 7.31 3.62 17.50
CA ALA A 119 5.88 3.53 17.75
C ALA A 119 5.05 4.18 16.62
N GLY A 120 3.82 3.74 16.47
CA GLY A 120 2.86 4.13 15.45
C GLY A 120 2.17 2.90 14.88
N ILE A 121 1.26 3.11 13.95
CA ILE A 121 0.67 2.02 13.17
C ILE A 121 1.24 2.16 11.76
N GLU A 122 1.78 1.10 11.24
CA GLU A 122 2.36 1.09 9.90
C GLU A 122 1.39 0.46 8.88
N VAL A 123 1.21 1.14 7.79
CA VAL A 123 0.62 0.65 6.56
C VAL A 123 1.76 0.33 5.62
N GLN A 124 2.02 -0.96 5.43
CA GLN A 124 3.18 -1.46 4.69
C GLN A 124 3.13 -1.05 3.21
N VAL A 125 4.26 -0.61 2.68
CA VAL A 125 4.51 -0.31 1.27
C VAL A 125 5.63 -1.21 0.78
N LEU A 126 5.29 -2.41 0.34
CA LEU A 126 6.26 -3.47 0.03
C LEU A 126 6.07 -3.96 -1.41
N ASP A 127 7.16 -4.05 -2.19
CA ASP A 127 7.10 -4.62 -3.53
C ASP A 127 6.98 -6.14 -3.49
N GLU A 128 6.22 -6.73 -4.41
CA GLU A 128 5.99 -8.19 -4.47
C GLU A 128 7.30 -9.01 -4.48
N GLY A 129 8.35 -8.48 -5.09
CA GLY A 129 9.66 -9.14 -5.13
C GLY A 129 10.40 -9.22 -3.79
N TYR A 130 9.92 -8.54 -2.76
CA TYR A 130 10.58 -8.55 -1.44
C TYR A 130 10.55 -9.92 -0.77
N THR A 131 9.49 -10.69 -0.93
CA THR A 131 9.38 -12.06 -0.40
C THR A 131 10.55 -12.92 -0.86
N GLU A 132 10.81 -12.95 -2.17
CA GLU A 132 11.91 -13.72 -2.75
C GLU A 132 13.28 -13.26 -2.23
N GLN A 133 13.50 -11.94 -2.15
CA GLN A 133 14.74 -11.38 -1.63
C GLN A 133 14.96 -11.72 -0.16
N TYR A 134 13.91 -11.59 0.66
CA TYR A 134 13.96 -11.92 2.10
C TYR A 134 14.32 -13.39 2.31
N GLU A 135 13.61 -14.31 1.64
CA GLU A 135 13.86 -15.76 1.77
C GLU A 135 15.28 -16.14 1.30
N LYS A 136 15.72 -15.55 0.20
CA LYS A 136 17.07 -15.79 -0.34
C LYS A 136 18.16 -15.24 0.59
N SER A 137 17.99 -14.05 1.15
CA SER A 137 19.01 -13.40 1.98
C SER A 137 19.05 -13.91 3.41
N SER A 138 17.87 -14.21 4.00
CA SER A 138 17.76 -14.65 5.40
C SER A 138 17.79 -16.16 5.59
N GLY A 139 17.50 -16.95 4.55
CA GLY A 139 17.29 -18.39 4.63
C GLY A 139 16.02 -18.78 5.40
N LYS A 140 15.10 -17.84 5.65
CA LYS A 140 13.87 -18.04 6.42
C LYS A 140 12.67 -17.85 5.51
N LYS A 141 11.55 -18.52 5.84
CA LYS A 141 10.28 -18.29 5.15
C LYS A 141 9.70 -16.91 5.49
N ALA A 142 9.06 -16.29 4.50
CA ALA A 142 8.34 -15.04 4.65
C ALA A 142 6.88 -15.27 5.08
N ASP A 143 6.69 -15.95 6.22
CA ASP A 143 5.35 -16.32 6.72
C ASP A 143 4.79 -15.34 7.75
N TRP A 144 5.56 -14.33 8.15
CA TRP A 144 5.19 -13.32 9.15
C TRP A 144 4.81 -11.96 8.53
N PHE A 145 4.96 -11.80 7.22
CA PHE A 145 4.54 -10.63 6.45
C PHE A 145 4.02 -11.04 5.08
N THR A 146 3.29 -10.13 4.44
CA THR A 146 2.93 -10.21 3.00
C THR A 146 3.39 -8.94 2.28
N THR A 147 3.33 -8.95 0.96
CA THR A 147 3.68 -7.79 0.12
C THR A 147 2.43 -7.07 -0.42
N HIS A 148 1.28 -7.24 0.22
CA HIS A 148 -0.01 -6.86 -0.35
C HIS A 148 -0.75 -5.79 0.45
N GLY A 149 -0.10 -5.15 1.41
CA GLY A 149 -0.68 -4.09 2.24
C GLY A 149 -1.03 -4.57 3.66
N ASP A 150 -0.06 -5.12 4.36
CA ASP A 150 -0.18 -5.41 5.79
C ASP A 150 -0.40 -4.12 6.59
N VAL A 151 -1.13 -4.24 7.72
CA VAL A 151 -1.27 -3.18 8.71
C VAL A 151 -0.89 -3.73 10.08
N PHE A 152 0.01 -3.03 10.81
CA PHE A 152 0.51 -3.53 12.07
C PHE A 152 0.99 -2.43 13.02
N PRO A 153 0.96 -2.70 14.35
CA PRO A 153 1.53 -1.81 15.35
C PRO A 153 3.05 -1.99 15.42
N VAL A 154 3.77 -0.87 15.52
CA VAL A 154 5.24 -0.86 15.63
C VAL A 154 5.66 -0.67 17.08
N GLY A 155 6.63 -1.45 17.53
CA GLY A 155 7.29 -1.30 18.84
C GLY A 155 6.33 -1.33 20.02
N ALA A 156 6.20 -0.20 20.72
CA ALA A 156 5.35 -0.09 21.92
C ALA A 156 3.84 0.06 21.60
N SER A 157 3.49 0.23 20.34
CA SER A 157 2.10 0.43 19.91
C SER A 157 1.29 -0.86 20.00
N LYS A 158 -0.03 -0.71 20.03
CA LYS A 158 -0.97 -1.84 20.13
C LYS A 158 -2.07 -1.70 19.09
N MET A 159 -2.57 -2.84 18.63
CA MET A 159 -3.71 -2.94 17.72
C MET A 159 -4.38 -4.31 17.91
N VAL A 160 -5.67 -4.38 17.78
CA VAL A 160 -6.40 -5.63 17.56
C VAL A 160 -6.54 -5.80 16.04
N PRO A 161 -5.75 -6.67 15.41
CA PRO A 161 -5.72 -6.79 13.96
C PRO A 161 -7.00 -7.42 13.42
N PHE A 162 -7.42 -7.01 12.23
CA PHE A 162 -8.47 -7.69 11.49
C PHE A 162 -7.90 -8.94 10.81
N PRO A 163 -8.65 -10.05 10.76
CA PRO A 163 -8.20 -11.27 10.11
C PRO A 163 -8.15 -11.13 8.56
N PRO A 164 -7.26 -11.90 7.90
CA PRO A 164 -6.34 -12.87 8.49
C PRO A 164 -5.19 -12.21 9.25
N ILE A 165 -4.60 -12.95 10.19
CA ILE A 165 -3.59 -12.44 11.12
C ILE A 165 -2.30 -13.24 10.94
N ALA A 166 -1.16 -12.55 10.92
CA ALA A 166 0.14 -13.19 10.88
C ALA A 166 0.36 -14.10 12.12
N PRO A 167 1.04 -15.24 11.96
CA PRO A 167 1.32 -16.14 13.07
C PRO A 167 2.01 -15.41 14.25
N ASN A 168 1.48 -15.59 15.47
CA ASN A 168 2.03 -15.03 16.71
C ASN A 168 2.28 -13.51 16.68
N SER A 169 1.44 -12.75 16.00
CA SER A 169 1.63 -11.34 15.74
C SER A 169 0.33 -10.54 15.92
N SER A 170 0.47 -9.21 15.95
CA SER A 170 -0.63 -8.26 15.84
C SER A 170 -0.73 -7.64 14.44
N ARG A 171 -0.16 -8.29 13.42
CA ARG A 171 -0.18 -7.86 12.03
C ARG A 171 -1.43 -8.39 11.35
N SER A 172 -2.21 -7.50 10.76
CA SER A 172 -3.32 -7.83 9.87
C SER A 172 -2.77 -8.07 8.46
N PHE A 173 -3.01 -9.26 7.93
CA PHE A 173 -2.71 -9.58 6.55
C PHE A 173 -3.86 -9.16 5.63
N PRO A 174 -3.58 -8.83 4.39
CA PRO A 174 -4.60 -8.63 3.36
C PRO A 174 -5.42 -9.89 3.14
N ARG A 175 -6.73 -9.72 2.98
CA ARG A 175 -7.65 -10.82 2.64
C ARG A 175 -7.46 -11.32 1.22
N GLU A 176 -7.01 -10.43 0.33
CA GLU A 176 -6.79 -10.66 -1.10
C GLU A 176 -5.58 -9.86 -1.57
N ASN A 177 -4.91 -10.34 -2.61
CA ASN A 177 -3.84 -9.60 -3.26
C ASN A 177 -4.39 -8.74 -4.39
N HIS A 178 -4.37 -7.43 -4.20
CA HIS A 178 -4.69 -6.42 -5.22
C HIS A 178 -3.51 -5.50 -5.51
N SER A 179 -2.33 -5.78 -4.94
CA SER A 179 -1.13 -5.00 -5.23
C SER A 179 -0.57 -5.32 -6.62
N LYS A 180 0.23 -4.41 -7.11
CA LYS A 180 0.93 -4.50 -8.38
C LYS A 180 2.42 -4.39 -8.13
N ALA A 181 3.19 -5.24 -8.80
CA ALA A 181 4.65 -5.21 -8.74
C ALA A 181 5.22 -3.94 -9.40
N THR A 182 6.45 -3.61 -9.02
CA THR A 182 7.21 -2.54 -9.68
C THR A 182 7.30 -2.79 -11.20
N PRO A 183 7.21 -1.75 -12.05
CA PRO A 183 7.12 -0.31 -11.73
C PRO A 183 5.68 0.25 -11.68
N GLU A 184 4.68 -0.61 -11.52
CA GLU A 184 3.27 -0.21 -11.55
C GLU A 184 2.88 0.62 -10.32
N TRP A 185 1.98 1.58 -10.54
CA TRP A 185 1.42 2.39 -9.46
C TRP A 185 0.38 1.60 -8.67
N ASN A 186 0.52 1.62 -7.34
CA ASN A 186 -0.48 1.20 -6.38
C ASN A 186 -1.20 2.41 -5.80
N HIS A 187 -2.46 2.24 -5.49
CA HIS A 187 -3.30 3.26 -4.87
C HIS A 187 -3.78 2.75 -3.52
N TYR A 188 -3.44 3.49 -2.47
CA TYR A 188 -3.93 3.27 -1.12
C TYR A 188 -5.00 4.29 -0.76
N TYR A 189 -6.07 3.80 -0.13
CA TYR A 189 -6.98 4.60 0.65
C TYR A 189 -6.98 4.06 2.08
N VAL A 190 -6.68 4.93 3.04
CA VAL A 190 -6.60 4.60 4.46
C VAL A 190 -7.64 5.39 5.21
N ARG A 191 -8.45 4.74 6.02
CA ARG A 191 -9.42 5.38 6.89
C ARG A 191 -9.05 5.16 8.35
N CYS A 192 -8.89 6.25 9.10
CA CYS A 192 -8.46 6.29 10.48
C CYS A 192 -9.51 7.00 11.33
N ILE A 193 -10.31 6.27 12.10
CA ILE A 193 -11.41 6.82 12.89
C ILE A 193 -11.45 6.15 14.26
N ASN A 194 -11.38 6.94 15.35
CA ASN A 194 -11.51 6.47 16.73
C ASN A 194 -10.64 5.27 17.08
N GLY A 195 -9.37 5.30 16.61
CA GLY A 195 -8.42 4.21 16.84
C GLY A 195 -8.70 2.95 16.02
N GLU A 196 -9.52 3.03 14.98
CA GLU A 196 -9.66 2.01 13.96
C GLU A 196 -8.95 2.46 12.68
N VAL A 197 -8.20 1.56 12.07
CA VAL A 197 -7.56 1.75 10.77
C VAL A 197 -8.04 0.70 9.79
N ARG A 198 -8.36 1.12 8.56
CA ARG A 198 -8.69 0.24 7.44
C ARG A 198 -7.89 0.67 6.21
N LEU A 199 -7.41 -0.31 5.47
CA LEU A 199 -6.65 -0.11 4.23
C LEU A 199 -7.41 -0.70 3.04
N TRP A 200 -7.52 0.10 1.98
CA TRP A 200 -7.91 -0.32 0.64
C TRP A 200 -6.70 -0.28 -0.29
N VAL A 201 -6.47 -1.36 -0.99
CA VAL A 201 -5.44 -1.47 -2.04
C VAL A 201 -6.13 -1.56 -3.38
N ASN A 202 -5.84 -0.61 -4.26
CA ASN A 202 -6.39 -0.54 -5.62
C ASN A 202 -7.94 -0.66 -5.68
N GLY A 203 -8.63 -0.11 -4.66
CA GLY A 203 -10.09 -0.04 -4.57
C GLY A 203 -10.74 -1.12 -3.71
N VAL A 204 -9.99 -2.08 -3.18
CA VAL A 204 -10.52 -3.18 -2.36
C VAL A 204 -10.02 -3.07 -0.92
N GLU A 205 -10.93 -3.16 0.07
CA GLU A 205 -10.57 -3.23 1.48
C GLU A 205 -9.90 -4.57 1.79
N VAL A 206 -8.65 -4.51 2.27
CA VAL A 206 -7.85 -5.72 2.44
C VAL A 206 -7.44 -6.01 3.88
N SER A 207 -7.09 -5.00 4.67
CA SER A 207 -6.50 -5.19 6.00
C SER A 207 -6.84 -4.03 6.94
N GLY A 208 -6.46 -4.14 8.20
CA GLY A 208 -6.66 -3.10 9.19
C GLY A 208 -6.69 -3.62 10.62
N GLY A 209 -7.17 -2.77 11.53
CA GLY A 209 -7.32 -3.14 12.93
C GLY A 209 -8.04 -2.08 13.75
N SER A 210 -8.32 -2.40 14.98
CA SER A 210 -9.02 -1.53 15.92
C SER A 210 -8.30 -1.44 17.26
N LYS A 211 -8.78 -0.56 18.15
CA LYS A 211 -8.18 -0.30 19.45
C LYS A 211 -6.69 0.07 19.34
N CYS A 212 -6.35 0.79 18.29
CA CYS A 212 -4.99 1.28 18.09
C CYS A 212 -4.57 2.23 19.21
N THR A 213 -3.36 2.03 19.68
CA THR A 213 -2.69 2.93 20.64
C THR A 213 -1.26 3.12 20.19
N PRO A 214 -0.82 4.34 19.81
CA PRO A 214 -1.60 5.59 19.80
C PRO A 214 -2.72 5.61 18.75
N SER A 215 -3.68 6.56 18.90
CA SER A 215 -4.79 6.85 17.97
C SER A 215 -4.83 8.32 17.55
N GLU A 216 -3.71 9.01 17.73
CA GLU A 216 -3.42 10.37 17.29
C GLU A 216 -1.90 10.52 17.16
N GLY A 217 -1.44 11.24 16.14
CA GLY A 217 -0.01 11.45 15.89
C GLY A 217 0.26 11.89 14.46
N TYR A 218 1.52 11.86 14.10
CA TYR A 218 2.00 12.29 12.79
C TYR A 218 1.79 11.19 11.74
N LEU A 219 1.54 11.64 10.51
CA LEU A 219 1.70 10.85 9.30
C LEU A 219 3.17 10.89 8.91
N CYS A 220 3.81 9.72 8.65
CA CYS A 220 5.17 9.69 8.15
C CYS A 220 5.26 8.83 6.88
N LEU A 221 6.19 9.22 6.00
CA LEU A 221 6.60 8.41 4.85
C LEU A 221 8.01 7.87 5.14
N GLU A 222 8.26 6.61 4.82
CA GLU A 222 9.52 5.94 5.12
C GLU A 222 10.49 5.91 3.96
N ALA A 223 11.77 6.14 4.29
CA ALA A 223 12.92 5.74 3.51
C ALA A 223 13.45 4.44 4.11
N GLU A 224 13.31 3.29 3.45
CA GLU A 224 13.69 2.01 4.02
C GLU A 224 14.46 1.12 3.01
N GLY A 225 15.59 1.63 2.56
CA GLY A 225 16.58 0.87 1.81
C GLY A 225 16.42 0.85 0.30
N ALA A 226 15.23 1.16 -0.23
CA ALA A 226 14.95 1.11 -1.66
C ALA A 226 14.28 2.39 -2.16
N PRO A 227 14.52 2.79 -3.43
CA PRO A 227 13.89 3.97 -3.98
C PRO A 227 12.39 3.75 -4.20
N VAL A 228 11.59 4.71 -3.77
CA VAL A 228 10.12 4.71 -3.86
C VAL A 228 9.63 6.09 -4.26
N GLU A 229 8.53 6.13 -4.99
CA GLU A 229 7.81 7.36 -5.32
C GLU A 229 6.41 7.34 -4.69
N PHE A 230 6.01 8.51 -4.18
CA PHE A 230 4.64 8.78 -3.74
C PHE A 230 4.08 9.95 -4.53
N LYS A 231 2.79 9.91 -4.83
CA LYS A 231 2.04 11.02 -5.44
C LYS A 231 0.59 10.99 -4.99
N GLU A 232 -0.15 12.06 -5.33
CA GLU A 232 -1.57 12.15 -4.98
C GLU A 232 -1.81 11.93 -3.48
N ILE A 233 -0.88 12.41 -2.64
CA ILE A 233 -1.05 12.35 -1.19
C ILE A 233 -2.12 13.36 -0.83
N ARG A 234 -3.31 12.90 -0.46
CA ARG A 234 -4.46 13.73 -0.11
C ARG A 234 -5.04 13.27 1.21
N LEU A 235 -5.41 14.21 2.03
CA LEU A 235 -5.93 13.94 3.37
C LEU A 235 -7.19 14.77 3.62
N ARG A 236 -8.17 14.14 4.27
CA ARG A 236 -9.36 14.79 4.82
C ARG A 236 -9.43 14.51 6.31
N GLU A 237 -9.43 15.57 7.11
CA GLU A 237 -9.69 15.45 8.54
C GLU A 237 -11.19 15.23 8.79
N LEU A 238 -11.48 14.40 9.77
CA LEU A 238 -12.81 14.07 10.22
C LEU A 238 -13.00 14.54 11.66
N PRO A 239 -14.24 14.83 12.08
CA PRO A 239 -14.57 15.22 13.46
C PRO A 239 -14.10 14.22 14.52
#